data_c504e3cda54318626ae0dbc61e1a255e
#
_entry.id   c504e3cda54318626ae0dbc61e1a255e
#
_cell.length_a   1.000
_cell.length_b   1.000
_cell.length_c   1.000
_cell.angle_alpha   90.00
_cell.angle_beta   90.00
_cell.angle_gamma   90.00
#
_symmetry.space_group_name_H-M   'P 1'
#
loop_
_entity.id
_entity.type
_entity.pdbx_description
1 polymer ?
#
loop_
_entity_poly.entity_id
_entity_poly.type
_entity_poly.pdbx_seq_one_letter_code
_entity_poly.pdbx_strand_id
1 'polypeptide(L)'
;MKLGKTGMDVSRIGLGTWSIGGGSAWGGDHDLQTVVDTIREAPKAGVNLIDTAPGYNFGNSEKILGKALEGMNREDVKIITKCGVTWDQEMKGDLFNKVNGIQLYKNLNSESVKKEIEDSLERLGTDYVDVYMTHWQATPGTEYFVPIQKTMDVLNDLKAQGKIKAIGAANVDINHIQEYIKYGDLDIIQCKYSILDRGIEDEIIPCARENGITIQCYSPLEMGLLSGTFPRDYKPVGAQIPKKWFQPENMQNAMDMMESWKPLCEKYDCTIANLALGWILAQGDFLNLLSGSTTVDEIRENVKSAELELDPEDVAFM
;
A
#
# COMPACT_ATOMS: atom_id res chain seq x y z
N MET A 1 -11.06 3.38 -12.05
CA MET A 1 -11.96 2.46 -11.31
C MET A 1 -12.67 3.20 -10.18
N LYS A 2 -13.77 2.65 -9.64
CA LYS A 2 -14.39 3.20 -8.43
C LYS A 2 -13.73 2.57 -7.19
N LEU A 3 -13.48 3.38 -6.17
CA LEU A 3 -12.95 2.90 -4.89
C LEU A 3 -14.10 2.43 -4.01
N GLY A 4 -14.19 1.14 -3.79
CA GLY A 4 -15.24 0.53 -2.98
C GLY A 4 -16.63 1.02 -3.37
N LYS A 5 -17.43 1.37 -2.37
CA LYS A 5 -18.79 1.92 -2.55
C LYS A 5 -18.85 3.45 -2.51
N THR A 6 -17.71 4.12 -2.40
CA THR A 6 -17.62 5.58 -2.17
C THR A 6 -18.02 6.43 -3.38
N GLY A 7 -17.99 5.85 -4.58
CA GLY A 7 -18.15 6.59 -5.84
C GLY A 7 -16.89 7.38 -6.26
N MET A 8 -15.83 7.43 -5.45
CA MET A 8 -14.58 8.11 -5.82
C MET A 8 -13.90 7.43 -7.01
N ASP A 9 -13.48 8.23 -7.99
CA ASP A 9 -12.68 7.76 -9.11
C ASP A 9 -11.20 7.72 -8.72
N VAL A 10 -10.61 6.53 -8.82
CA VAL A 10 -9.19 6.31 -8.57
C VAL A 10 -8.53 5.58 -9.74
N SER A 11 -7.23 5.83 -9.93
CA SER A 11 -6.42 5.08 -10.89
C SER A 11 -6.30 3.62 -10.46
N ARG A 12 -6.11 2.70 -11.42
CA ARG A 12 -5.88 1.28 -11.11
C ARG A 12 -4.51 1.03 -10.46
N ILE A 13 -3.57 1.96 -10.66
CA ILE A 13 -2.26 1.98 -10.02
C ILE A 13 -2.21 3.14 -9.05
N GLY A 14 -1.88 2.88 -7.80
CA GLY A 14 -1.61 3.85 -6.76
C GLY A 14 -0.10 3.97 -6.52
N LEU A 15 0.34 5.16 -6.11
CA LEU A 15 1.72 5.40 -5.70
C LEU A 15 1.89 5.07 -4.22
N GLY A 16 2.74 4.08 -3.92
CA GLY A 16 3.18 3.77 -2.57
C GLY A 16 4.38 4.62 -2.15
N THR A 17 4.30 5.27 -1.00
CA THR A 17 5.36 6.17 -0.53
C THR A 17 6.23 5.58 0.58
N TRP A 18 6.16 4.27 0.83
CA TRP A 18 7.03 3.66 1.85
C TRP A 18 8.51 3.79 1.50
N SER A 19 8.91 3.54 0.24
CA SER A 19 10.28 3.77 -0.23
C SER A 19 10.66 5.25 -0.22
N ILE A 20 9.74 6.14 -0.60
CA ILE A 20 9.93 7.60 -0.57
C ILE A 20 10.26 8.10 0.83
N GLY A 21 9.64 7.53 1.87
CA GLY A 21 9.94 7.86 3.25
C GLY A 21 11.40 7.60 3.66
N GLY A 22 12.12 6.74 2.93
CA GLY A 22 13.52 6.45 3.16
C GLY A 22 13.78 5.65 4.44
N GLY A 23 14.94 5.93 5.06
CA GLY A 23 15.37 5.32 6.32
C GLY A 23 16.01 3.94 6.14
N SER A 24 16.26 3.27 7.27
CA SER A 24 17.00 2.00 7.31
C SER A 24 16.32 0.84 6.56
N ALA A 25 15.00 0.90 6.38
CA ALA A 25 14.25 -0.12 5.63
C ALA A 25 14.63 -0.16 4.14
N TRP A 26 15.04 0.98 3.58
CA TRP A 26 15.37 1.15 2.16
C TRP A 26 16.84 1.51 1.90
N GLY A 27 17.70 1.40 2.93
CA GLY A 27 19.14 1.64 2.79
C GLY A 27 19.56 3.10 2.87
N GLY A 28 18.67 4.00 3.25
CA GLY A 28 18.94 5.43 3.44
C GLY A 28 17.81 6.32 2.92
N ASP A 29 18.09 7.62 2.87
CA ASP A 29 17.16 8.63 2.38
C ASP A 29 17.43 8.93 0.91
N HIS A 30 16.36 9.35 0.21
CA HIS A 30 16.44 9.83 -1.17
C HIS A 30 16.67 11.34 -1.22
N ASP A 31 17.12 11.84 -2.36
CA ASP A 31 17.11 13.28 -2.62
C ASP A 31 15.68 13.82 -2.54
N LEU A 32 15.48 14.82 -1.68
CA LEU A 32 14.15 15.34 -1.37
C LEU A 32 13.45 15.91 -2.60
N GLN A 33 14.18 16.64 -3.47
CA GLN A 33 13.57 17.24 -4.65
C GLN A 33 13.14 16.16 -5.64
N THR A 34 13.95 15.14 -5.84
CA THR A 34 13.65 14.02 -6.72
C THR A 34 12.34 13.32 -6.31
N VAL A 35 12.17 13.00 -5.02
CA VAL A 35 10.94 12.31 -4.55
C VAL A 35 9.73 13.24 -4.53
N VAL A 36 9.88 14.52 -4.26
CA VAL A 36 8.82 15.52 -4.39
C VAL A 36 8.35 15.63 -5.83
N ASP A 37 9.27 15.73 -6.79
CA ASP A 37 8.94 15.79 -8.21
C ASP A 37 8.29 14.49 -8.71
N THR A 38 8.72 13.34 -8.18
CA THR A 38 8.10 12.04 -8.42
C THR A 38 6.63 12.03 -7.99
N ILE A 39 6.32 12.52 -6.79
CA ILE A 39 4.93 12.61 -6.30
C ILE A 39 4.11 13.58 -7.17
N ARG A 40 4.67 14.74 -7.53
CA ARG A 40 4.00 15.74 -8.37
C ARG A 40 3.73 15.29 -9.80
N GLU A 41 4.51 14.34 -10.28
CA GLU A 41 4.32 13.74 -11.60
C GLU A 41 3.20 12.71 -11.62
N ALA A 42 2.90 12.07 -10.49
CA ALA A 42 1.92 10.98 -10.42
C ALA A 42 0.56 11.33 -11.04
N PRO A 43 -0.11 12.46 -10.72
CA PRO A 43 -1.39 12.82 -11.34
C PRO A 43 -1.27 13.07 -12.85
N LYS A 44 -0.15 13.63 -13.31
CA LYS A 44 0.10 13.88 -14.74
C LYS A 44 0.29 12.58 -15.52
N ALA A 45 0.83 11.55 -14.86
CA ALA A 45 0.95 10.20 -15.41
C ALA A 45 -0.34 9.37 -15.25
N GLY A 46 -1.43 9.97 -14.73
CA GLY A 46 -2.71 9.28 -14.55
C GLY A 46 -2.84 8.52 -13.22
N VAL A 47 -1.93 8.72 -12.27
CA VAL A 47 -1.97 8.13 -10.92
C VAL A 47 -2.49 9.15 -9.93
N ASN A 48 -3.74 9.01 -9.51
CA ASN A 48 -4.36 9.95 -8.58
C ASN A 48 -4.52 9.40 -7.15
N LEU A 49 -4.15 8.15 -6.87
CA LEU A 49 -4.21 7.54 -5.55
C LEU A 49 -2.80 7.42 -4.97
N ILE A 50 -2.55 8.06 -3.83
CA ILE A 50 -1.25 8.09 -3.15
C ILE A 50 -1.42 7.51 -1.75
N ASP A 51 -0.65 6.48 -1.44
CA ASP A 51 -0.66 5.80 -0.15
C ASP A 51 0.56 6.19 0.69
N THR A 52 0.31 6.56 1.93
CA THR A 52 1.34 6.84 2.94
C THR A 52 0.95 6.24 4.30
N ALA A 53 1.78 6.44 5.31
CA ALA A 53 1.50 6.07 6.70
C ALA A 53 2.41 6.83 7.67
N PRO A 54 1.95 7.10 8.93
CA PRO A 54 2.80 7.63 9.99
C PRO A 54 4.01 6.74 10.26
N GLY A 55 3.83 5.40 10.21
CA GLY A 55 4.89 4.43 10.44
C GLY A 55 6.01 4.43 9.38
N TYR A 56 5.84 5.12 8.26
CA TYR A 56 6.86 5.19 7.20
C TYR A 56 7.93 6.22 7.56
N ASN A 57 9.00 5.72 8.18
CA ASN A 57 10.11 6.52 8.70
C ASN A 57 9.63 7.66 9.62
N PHE A 58 8.82 7.30 10.64
CA PHE A 58 8.37 8.22 11.69
C PHE A 58 7.71 9.51 11.16
N GLY A 59 6.77 9.34 10.23
CA GLY A 59 6.02 10.45 9.61
C GLY A 59 6.78 11.18 8.49
N ASN A 60 8.00 10.77 8.17
CA ASN A 60 8.78 11.44 7.11
C ASN A 60 8.10 11.32 5.74
N SER A 61 7.51 10.16 5.42
CA SER A 61 6.76 9.96 4.18
C SER A 61 5.58 10.93 4.04
N GLU A 62 4.81 11.15 5.13
CA GLU A 62 3.71 12.12 5.13
C GLU A 62 4.21 13.56 4.99
N LYS A 63 5.33 13.92 5.60
CA LYS A 63 5.95 15.26 5.45
C LYS A 63 6.41 15.51 4.03
N ILE A 64 7.03 14.53 3.37
CA ILE A 64 7.45 14.61 1.98
C ILE A 64 6.23 14.77 1.07
N LEU A 65 5.17 13.98 1.30
CA LEU A 65 3.92 14.11 0.57
C LEU A 65 3.29 15.49 0.79
N GLY A 66 3.21 15.98 2.03
CA GLY A 66 2.73 17.32 2.35
C GLY A 66 3.47 18.40 1.57
N LYS A 67 4.81 18.31 1.52
CA LYS A 67 5.63 19.22 0.71
C LYS A 67 5.35 19.12 -0.79
N ALA A 68 5.07 17.93 -1.29
CA ALA A 68 4.72 17.75 -2.70
C ALA A 68 3.35 18.37 -3.03
N LEU A 69 2.41 18.33 -2.06
CA LEU A 69 1.07 18.91 -2.22
C LEU A 69 1.07 20.45 -2.26
N GLU A 70 2.12 21.11 -1.76
CA GLU A 70 2.23 22.55 -1.85
C GLU A 70 2.15 23.02 -3.31
N GLY A 71 1.12 23.81 -3.64
CA GLY A 71 0.87 24.32 -4.99
C GLY A 71 0.17 23.33 -5.94
N MET A 72 -0.17 22.12 -5.48
CA MET A 72 -1.07 21.22 -6.21
C MET A 72 -2.53 21.51 -5.83
N ASN A 73 -3.46 21.21 -6.75
CA ASN A 73 -4.88 21.17 -6.37
C ASN A 73 -5.12 19.88 -5.57
N ARG A 74 -5.59 20.00 -4.32
CA ARG A 74 -5.82 18.87 -3.39
C ARG A 74 -6.81 17.84 -3.95
N GLU A 75 -7.75 18.26 -4.82
CA GLU A 75 -8.76 17.40 -5.41
C GLU A 75 -8.20 16.49 -6.52
N ASP A 76 -7.04 16.82 -7.11
CA ASP A 76 -6.41 16.05 -8.16
C ASP A 76 -5.83 14.72 -7.63
N VAL A 77 -5.63 14.61 -6.31
CA VAL A 77 -5.09 13.42 -5.65
C VAL A 77 -6.03 12.89 -4.58
N LYS A 78 -6.03 11.58 -4.41
CA LYS A 78 -6.67 10.88 -3.32
C LYS A 78 -5.60 10.32 -2.41
N ILE A 79 -5.67 10.64 -1.13
CA ILE A 79 -4.65 10.30 -0.14
C ILE A 79 -5.17 9.21 0.77
N ILE A 80 -4.39 8.13 0.88
CA ILE A 80 -4.54 7.11 1.91
C ILE A 80 -3.48 7.35 2.97
N THR A 81 -3.88 7.47 4.23
CA THR A 81 -2.97 7.31 5.36
C THR A 81 -3.55 6.34 6.39
N LYS A 82 -2.78 6.02 7.42
CA LYS A 82 -3.08 4.88 8.28
C LYS A 82 -3.01 5.26 9.76
N CYS A 83 -3.62 4.43 10.61
CA CYS A 83 -3.51 4.51 12.07
C CYS A 83 -3.18 3.16 12.70
N GLY A 84 -2.94 3.20 14.00
CA GLY A 84 -2.73 2.02 14.82
C GLY A 84 -1.29 1.51 14.83
N VAL A 85 -0.33 2.30 14.33
CA VAL A 85 1.11 2.08 14.53
C VAL A 85 1.73 3.39 15.01
N THR A 86 1.99 3.50 16.29
CA THR A 86 2.49 4.71 16.93
C THR A 86 3.86 4.48 17.59
N TRP A 87 4.63 5.54 17.75
CA TRP A 87 5.86 5.58 18.57
C TRP A 87 5.74 6.56 19.74
N ASP A 88 4.56 7.09 19.95
CA ASP A 88 4.26 7.98 21.06
C ASP A 88 4.32 7.19 22.38
N GLN A 89 5.14 7.65 23.32
CA GLN A 89 5.34 6.97 24.61
C GLN A 89 4.16 7.14 25.56
N GLU A 90 3.27 8.11 25.30
CA GLU A 90 2.03 8.30 26.06
C GLU A 90 0.89 7.43 25.50
N MET A 91 1.01 7.03 24.23
CA MET A 91 0.02 6.18 23.51
C MET A 91 0.55 4.75 23.32
N LYS A 92 1.11 4.15 24.37
CA LYS A 92 1.63 2.77 24.31
C LYS A 92 0.52 1.77 23.98
N GLY A 93 0.95 0.70 23.36
CA GLY A 93 0.14 -0.45 22.99
C GLY A 93 0.97 -1.73 22.98
N ASP A 94 0.54 -2.72 22.21
CA ASP A 94 1.34 -3.92 22.00
C ASP A 94 2.63 -3.58 21.25
N LEU A 95 3.77 -4.03 21.76
CA LEU A 95 5.05 -3.82 21.09
C LEU A 95 4.99 -4.47 19.70
N PHE A 96 5.14 -3.65 18.67
CA PHE A 96 5.08 -4.09 17.29
C PHE A 96 6.49 -4.32 16.69
N ASN A 97 7.36 -3.34 16.87
CA ASN A 97 8.72 -3.37 16.31
C ASN A 97 9.64 -2.40 17.07
N LYS A 98 10.93 -2.48 16.77
CA LYS A 98 11.93 -1.51 17.23
C LYS A 98 12.80 -1.09 16.04
N VAL A 99 12.78 0.19 15.71
CA VAL A 99 13.53 0.76 14.59
C VAL A 99 14.45 1.86 15.11
N ASN A 100 15.75 1.77 14.85
CA ASN A 100 16.76 2.73 15.31
C ASN A 100 16.68 3.05 16.82
N GLY A 101 16.36 2.03 17.63
CA GLY A 101 16.23 2.20 19.09
C GLY A 101 14.86 2.71 19.56
N ILE A 102 13.99 3.18 18.67
CA ILE A 102 12.64 3.66 18.95
C ILE A 102 11.66 2.49 18.90
N GLN A 103 10.83 2.35 19.93
CA GLN A 103 9.77 1.34 19.99
C GLN A 103 8.55 1.81 19.21
N LEU A 104 7.99 0.92 18.40
CA LEU A 104 6.72 1.08 17.70
C LEU A 104 5.69 0.18 18.38
N TYR A 105 4.48 0.69 18.56
CA TYR A 105 3.38 -0.01 19.21
C TYR A 105 2.18 -0.13 18.29
N LYS A 106 1.43 -1.23 18.41
CA LYS A 106 0.07 -1.33 17.85
C LYS A 106 -0.91 -0.80 18.89
N ASN A 107 -1.67 0.23 18.53
CA ASN A 107 -2.68 0.82 19.39
C ASN A 107 -3.85 1.36 18.56
N LEU A 108 -5.01 0.72 18.68
CA LEU A 108 -6.25 1.10 17.99
C LEU A 108 -7.29 1.69 18.94
N ASN A 109 -6.90 2.13 20.16
CA ASN A 109 -7.83 2.82 21.02
C ASN A 109 -8.24 4.19 20.44
N SER A 110 -9.42 4.67 20.86
CA SER A 110 -10.02 5.87 20.29
C SER A 110 -9.16 7.13 20.44
N GLU A 111 -8.41 7.27 21.53
CA GLU A 111 -7.54 8.43 21.78
C GLU A 111 -6.34 8.42 20.83
N SER A 112 -5.68 7.25 20.67
CA SER A 112 -4.57 7.09 19.74
C SER A 112 -5.02 7.38 18.31
N VAL A 113 -6.10 6.75 17.84
CA VAL A 113 -6.62 6.93 16.47
C VAL A 113 -6.97 8.39 16.20
N LYS A 114 -7.61 9.10 17.16
CA LYS A 114 -7.93 10.53 17.02
C LYS A 114 -6.68 11.41 17.00
N LYS A 115 -5.69 11.11 17.82
CA LYS A 115 -4.43 11.84 17.81
C LYS A 115 -3.66 11.60 16.51
N GLU A 116 -3.57 10.34 16.07
CA GLU A 116 -2.84 9.97 14.86
C GLU A 116 -3.39 10.66 13.61
N ILE A 117 -4.72 10.83 13.47
CA ILE A 117 -5.28 11.56 12.31
C ILE A 117 -4.92 13.06 12.37
N GLU A 118 -5.00 13.73 13.53
CA GLU A 118 -4.61 15.13 13.64
C GLU A 118 -3.13 15.34 13.28
N ASP A 119 -2.26 14.49 13.82
CA ASP A 119 -0.82 14.51 13.54
C ASP A 119 -0.54 14.25 12.03
N SER A 120 -1.32 13.38 11.39
CA SER A 120 -1.20 13.09 9.95
C SER A 120 -1.68 14.27 9.10
N LEU A 121 -2.81 14.90 9.45
CA LEU A 121 -3.33 16.07 8.75
C LEU A 121 -2.35 17.25 8.83
N GLU A 122 -1.73 17.46 10.01
CA GLU A 122 -0.67 18.47 10.19
C GLU A 122 0.53 18.19 9.28
N ARG A 123 1.06 16.93 9.26
CA ARG A 123 2.21 16.56 8.43
C ARG A 123 1.92 16.67 6.93
N LEU A 124 0.69 16.35 6.53
CA LEU A 124 0.22 16.42 5.14
C LEU A 124 -0.16 17.84 4.69
N GLY A 125 -0.39 18.76 5.62
CA GLY A 125 -0.84 20.14 5.32
C GLY A 125 -2.23 20.17 4.68
N THR A 126 -3.17 19.33 5.13
CA THR A 126 -4.53 19.24 4.59
C THR A 126 -5.55 19.01 5.71
N ASP A 127 -6.81 19.38 5.46
CA ASP A 127 -7.89 19.25 6.45
C ASP A 127 -8.58 17.88 6.42
N TYR A 128 -8.31 17.06 5.41
CA TYR A 128 -8.90 15.74 5.27
C TYR A 128 -7.99 14.79 4.49
N VAL A 129 -8.23 13.48 4.70
CA VAL A 129 -7.71 12.42 3.83
C VAL A 129 -8.87 11.69 3.16
N ASP A 130 -8.61 11.13 1.97
CA ASP A 130 -9.66 10.44 1.21
C ASP A 130 -9.94 9.06 1.79
N VAL A 131 -8.90 8.35 2.27
CA VAL A 131 -9.02 7.07 2.96
C VAL A 131 -8.18 7.10 4.24
N TYR A 132 -8.78 6.67 5.33
CA TYR A 132 -8.08 6.39 6.58
C TYR A 132 -8.24 4.92 6.94
N MET A 133 -7.13 4.23 7.16
CA MET A 133 -7.19 2.79 7.39
C MET A 133 -6.38 2.34 8.60
N THR A 134 -6.83 1.26 9.22
CA THR A 134 -6.02 0.57 10.22
C THR A 134 -4.83 -0.10 9.54
N HIS A 135 -3.61 0.17 10.04
CA HIS A 135 -2.38 -0.36 9.44
C HIS A 135 -2.15 -1.83 9.79
N TRP A 136 -2.41 -2.17 11.05
CA TRP A 136 -2.36 -3.52 11.60
C TRP A 136 -3.49 -3.73 12.58
N GLN A 137 -3.96 -4.96 12.69
CA GLN A 137 -5.05 -5.28 13.59
C GLN A 137 -4.55 -5.45 15.03
N ALA A 138 -5.44 -5.17 16.01
CA ALA A 138 -5.16 -5.42 17.42
C ALA A 138 -4.92 -6.92 17.67
N THR A 139 -4.00 -7.24 18.57
CA THR A 139 -3.68 -8.63 18.88
C THR A 139 -4.64 -9.18 19.93
N PRO A 140 -5.46 -10.20 19.59
CA PRO A 140 -6.39 -10.80 20.56
C PRO A 140 -5.66 -11.35 21.80
N GLY A 141 -6.26 -11.15 22.97
CA GLY A 141 -5.75 -11.67 24.25
C GLY A 141 -4.63 -10.86 24.89
N THR A 142 -4.23 -9.73 24.32
CA THR A 142 -3.30 -8.79 24.96
C THR A 142 -4.03 -7.75 25.81
N GLU A 143 -3.31 -7.07 26.70
CA GLU A 143 -3.83 -5.97 27.51
C GLU A 143 -4.35 -4.81 26.66
N TYR A 144 -3.75 -4.58 25.49
CA TYR A 144 -4.06 -3.47 24.58
C TYR A 144 -5.03 -3.86 23.46
N PHE A 145 -5.66 -5.03 23.57
CA PHE A 145 -6.64 -5.46 22.58
C PHE A 145 -7.85 -4.50 22.49
N VAL A 146 -8.11 -4.02 21.29
CA VAL A 146 -9.26 -3.18 20.98
C VAL A 146 -10.17 -3.95 20.00
N PRO A 147 -11.44 -4.22 20.35
CA PRO A 147 -12.38 -4.82 19.41
C PRO A 147 -12.61 -3.94 18.19
N ILE A 148 -12.78 -4.55 17.03
CA ILE A 148 -13.02 -3.84 15.75
C ILE A 148 -14.22 -2.89 15.85
N GLN A 149 -15.27 -3.25 16.59
CA GLN A 149 -16.40 -2.36 16.84
C GLN A 149 -15.95 -0.99 17.37
N LYS A 150 -15.05 -0.96 18.36
CA LYS A 150 -14.56 0.28 18.96
C LYS A 150 -13.71 1.10 17.99
N THR A 151 -12.93 0.42 17.18
CA THR A 151 -12.17 1.07 16.11
C THR A 151 -13.13 1.66 15.06
N MET A 152 -14.16 0.93 14.66
CA MET A 152 -15.17 1.41 13.71
C MET A 152 -15.98 2.58 14.26
N ASP A 153 -16.32 2.58 15.56
CA ASP A 153 -17.01 3.71 16.20
C ASP A 153 -16.22 5.02 15.97
N VAL A 154 -14.90 5.01 16.22
CA VAL A 154 -14.07 6.22 16.03
C VAL A 154 -13.86 6.57 14.55
N LEU A 155 -13.71 5.59 13.67
CA LEU A 155 -13.57 5.85 12.24
C LEU A 155 -14.84 6.45 11.64
N ASN A 156 -16.02 5.96 12.05
CA ASN A 156 -17.31 6.52 11.64
C ASN A 156 -17.50 7.95 12.15
N ASP A 157 -17.06 8.24 13.39
CA ASP A 157 -17.09 9.61 13.94
C ASP A 157 -16.19 10.55 13.11
N LEU A 158 -14.99 10.12 12.74
CA LEU A 158 -14.08 10.91 11.89
C LEU A 158 -14.63 11.13 10.48
N LYS A 159 -15.33 10.13 9.92
CA LYS A 159 -16.03 10.24 8.64
C LYS A 159 -17.19 11.26 8.73
N ALA A 160 -17.97 11.21 9.80
CA ALA A 160 -19.04 12.18 10.06
C ALA A 160 -18.53 13.62 10.25
N GLN A 161 -17.33 13.80 10.80
CA GLN A 161 -16.65 15.09 10.92
C GLN A 161 -16.03 15.59 9.59
N GLY A 162 -16.00 14.77 8.54
CA GLY A 162 -15.40 15.10 7.24
C GLY A 162 -13.88 15.03 7.20
N LYS A 163 -13.21 14.56 8.26
CA LYS A 163 -11.75 14.39 8.29
C LYS A 163 -11.28 13.24 7.43
N ILE A 164 -12.13 12.24 7.21
CA ILE A 164 -11.90 11.12 6.33
C ILE A 164 -13.13 10.90 5.43
N LYS A 165 -12.95 10.43 4.19
CA LYS A 165 -14.06 10.17 3.27
C LYS A 165 -14.42 8.70 3.16
N ALA A 166 -13.45 7.81 3.35
CA ALA A 166 -13.60 6.36 3.25
C ALA A 166 -12.80 5.66 4.36
N ILE A 167 -13.24 4.47 4.72
CA ILE A 167 -12.63 3.64 5.75
C ILE A 167 -11.94 2.45 5.09
N GLY A 168 -10.71 2.17 5.52
CA GLY A 168 -9.95 1.02 5.08
C GLY A 168 -9.36 0.20 6.23
N ALA A 169 -8.87 -1.00 5.88
CA ALA A 169 -8.13 -1.83 6.80
C ALA A 169 -7.00 -2.60 6.07
N ALA A 170 -5.79 -2.56 6.61
CA ALA A 170 -4.65 -3.27 6.08
C ALA A 170 -4.30 -4.51 6.93
N ASN A 171 -3.65 -5.49 6.31
CA ASN A 171 -3.20 -6.72 6.98
C ASN A 171 -4.34 -7.44 7.71
N VAL A 172 -5.44 -7.63 7.02
CA VAL A 172 -6.66 -8.30 7.49
C VAL A 172 -6.76 -9.74 6.99
N ASP A 173 -7.40 -10.59 7.77
CA ASP A 173 -7.91 -11.90 7.36
C ASP A 173 -9.43 -11.83 7.13
N ILE A 174 -10.02 -12.96 6.75
CA ILE A 174 -11.45 -13.05 6.45
C ILE A 174 -12.35 -12.69 7.66
N ASN A 175 -11.92 -13.07 8.88
CA ASN A 175 -12.68 -12.78 10.09
C ASN A 175 -12.68 -11.28 10.40
N HIS A 176 -11.53 -10.62 10.23
CA HIS A 176 -11.43 -9.18 10.37
C HIS A 176 -12.36 -8.46 9.37
N ILE A 177 -12.33 -8.87 8.08
CA ILE A 177 -13.17 -8.24 7.04
C ILE A 177 -14.65 -8.38 7.41
N GLN A 178 -15.10 -9.58 7.77
CA GLN A 178 -16.49 -9.82 8.17
C GLN A 178 -16.90 -9.00 9.39
N GLU A 179 -16.00 -8.82 10.35
CA GLU A 179 -16.27 -8.00 11.53
C GLU A 179 -16.32 -6.51 11.20
N TYR A 180 -15.41 -5.97 10.36
CA TYR A 180 -15.48 -4.59 9.88
C TYR A 180 -16.81 -4.28 9.20
N ILE A 181 -17.24 -5.12 8.25
CA ILE A 181 -18.49 -4.97 7.50
C ILE A 181 -19.72 -4.91 8.42
N LYS A 182 -19.68 -5.64 9.54
CA LYS A 182 -20.78 -5.67 10.53
C LYS A 182 -20.99 -4.32 11.21
N TYR A 183 -19.94 -3.49 11.36
CA TYR A 183 -19.99 -2.25 12.13
C TYR A 183 -19.92 -0.98 11.27
N GLY A 184 -19.86 -1.10 9.95
CA GLY A 184 -19.91 0.04 9.05
C GLY A 184 -19.44 -0.28 7.64
N ASP A 185 -19.24 0.77 6.86
CA ASP A 185 -18.68 0.62 5.52
C ASP A 185 -17.18 0.34 5.60
N LEU A 186 -16.76 -0.77 5.00
CA LEU A 186 -15.37 -1.05 4.67
C LEU A 186 -15.22 -0.87 3.16
N ASP A 187 -14.54 0.20 2.75
CA ASP A 187 -14.46 0.60 1.35
C ASP A 187 -13.26 -0.02 0.62
N ILE A 188 -12.16 -0.21 1.34
CA ILE A 188 -10.90 -0.71 0.79
C ILE A 188 -10.14 -1.53 1.83
N ILE A 189 -9.51 -2.60 1.37
CA ILE A 189 -8.52 -3.35 2.17
C ILE A 189 -7.16 -3.32 1.49
N GLN A 190 -6.09 -3.35 2.28
CA GLN A 190 -4.71 -3.47 1.79
C GLN A 190 -4.14 -4.83 2.16
N CYS A 191 -3.84 -5.64 1.15
CA CYS A 191 -3.31 -7.00 1.31
C CYS A 191 -2.04 -7.18 0.48
N LYS A 192 -1.14 -8.04 0.96
CA LYS A 192 -0.01 -8.49 0.15
C LYS A 192 -0.54 -9.37 -0.97
N TYR A 193 -0.21 -9.03 -2.21
CA TYR A 193 -0.57 -9.83 -3.37
C TYR A 193 0.41 -9.62 -4.52
N SER A 194 0.95 -10.72 -5.00
CA SER A 194 1.83 -10.78 -6.15
C SER A 194 1.71 -12.16 -6.80
N ILE A 195 2.27 -12.35 -7.95
CA ILE A 195 2.32 -13.67 -8.60
C ILE A 195 3.03 -14.73 -7.74
N LEU A 196 3.92 -14.30 -6.82
CA LEU A 196 4.64 -15.17 -5.88
C LEU A 196 3.94 -15.31 -4.51
N ASP A 197 2.99 -14.45 -4.18
CA ASP A 197 2.26 -14.44 -2.90
C ASP A 197 0.77 -14.33 -3.16
N ARG A 198 0.10 -15.49 -3.21
CA ARG A 198 -1.27 -15.66 -3.68
C ARG A 198 -2.27 -16.01 -2.58
N GLY A 199 -1.89 -15.83 -1.31
CA GLY A 199 -2.66 -16.29 -0.15
C GLY A 199 -4.02 -15.65 0.06
N ILE A 200 -4.40 -14.64 -0.73
CA ILE A 200 -5.71 -13.97 -0.63
C ILE A 200 -6.76 -14.50 -1.61
N GLU A 201 -6.39 -15.42 -2.52
CA GLU A 201 -7.25 -15.83 -3.63
C GLU A 201 -8.48 -16.62 -3.20
N ASP A 202 -8.33 -17.52 -2.21
CA ASP A 202 -9.37 -18.46 -1.85
C ASP A 202 -10.52 -17.85 -1.02
N GLU A 203 -10.22 -16.86 -0.17
CA GLU A 203 -11.20 -16.32 0.79
C GLU A 203 -11.38 -14.80 0.64
N ILE A 204 -10.28 -14.03 0.62
CA ILE A 204 -10.33 -12.56 0.68
C ILE A 204 -10.84 -11.97 -0.64
N ILE A 205 -10.33 -12.44 -1.78
CA ILE A 205 -10.75 -11.96 -3.11
C ILE A 205 -12.25 -12.18 -3.33
N PRO A 206 -12.82 -13.40 -3.11
CA PRO A 206 -14.26 -13.61 -3.22
C PRO A 206 -15.07 -12.70 -2.28
N CYS A 207 -14.69 -12.63 -1.01
CA CYS A 207 -15.37 -11.81 -0.02
C CYS A 207 -15.37 -10.31 -0.39
N ALA A 208 -14.24 -9.77 -0.82
CA ALA A 208 -14.13 -8.37 -1.22
C ALA A 208 -15.01 -8.07 -2.44
N ARG A 209 -15.01 -8.96 -3.44
CA ARG A 209 -15.85 -8.85 -4.64
C ARG A 209 -17.34 -8.83 -4.28
N GLU A 210 -17.80 -9.76 -3.45
CA GLU A 210 -19.19 -9.86 -3.02
C GLU A 210 -19.67 -8.63 -2.25
N ASN A 211 -18.77 -8.01 -1.48
CA ASN A 211 -19.08 -6.87 -0.65
C ASN A 211 -18.77 -5.52 -1.28
N GLY A 212 -18.30 -5.47 -2.54
CA GLY A 212 -17.96 -4.24 -3.25
C GLY A 212 -16.79 -3.49 -2.58
N ILE A 213 -15.81 -4.22 -2.07
CA ILE A 213 -14.60 -3.69 -1.42
C ILE A 213 -13.46 -3.70 -2.44
N THR A 214 -12.75 -2.59 -2.56
CA THR A 214 -11.51 -2.54 -3.34
C THR A 214 -10.38 -3.24 -2.58
N ILE A 215 -9.62 -4.10 -3.26
CA ILE A 215 -8.37 -4.63 -2.72
C ILE A 215 -7.22 -3.82 -3.31
N GLN A 216 -6.45 -3.14 -2.46
CA GLN A 216 -5.19 -2.54 -2.84
C GLN A 216 -4.04 -3.52 -2.54
N CYS A 217 -3.41 -4.00 -3.61
CA CYS A 217 -2.37 -5.01 -3.56
C CYS A 217 -1.02 -4.35 -3.29
N TYR A 218 -0.45 -4.54 -2.10
CA TYR A 218 0.88 -4.02 -1.79
C TYR A 218 1.98 -5.05 -2.06
N SER A 219 3.21 -4.58 -2.27
CA SER A 219 4.38 -5.37 -2.70
C SER A 219 4.14 -6.18 -3.99
N PRO A 220 3.46 -5.63 -5.01
CA PRO A 220 3.13 -6.37 -6.23
C PRO A 220 4.38 -6.83 -7.01
N LEU A 221 5.51 -6.13 -6.85
CA LEU A 221 6.81 -6.48 -7.42
C LEU A 221 7.76 -7.13 -6.39
N GLU A 222 7.25 -7.63 -5.24
CA GLU A 222 8.06 -8.24 -4.18
C GLU A 222 9.31 -7.42 -3.86
N MET A 223 9.12 -6.14 -3.49
CA MET A 223 10.20 -5.19 -3.16
C MET A 223 11.25 -5.05 -4.27
N GLY A 224 10.84 -5.12 -5.53
CA GLY A 224 11.66 -4.95 -6.72
C GLY A 224 12.17 -6.26 -7.34
N LEU A 225 11.99 -7.42 -6.69
CA LEU A 225 12.45 -8.70 -7.26
C LEU A 225 11.80 -8.97 -8.63
N LEU A 226 10.50 -8.73 -8.76
CA LEU A 226 9.74 -8.95 -9.98
C LEU A 226 9.85 -7.80 -11.01
N SER A 227 10.77 -6.87 -10.81
CA SER A 227 11.08 -5.84 -11.83
C SER A 227 11.90 -6.38 -13.00
N GLY A 228 12.61 -7.51 -12.80
CA GLY A 228 13.55 -8.05 -13.78
C GLY A 228 14.86 -7.27 -13.89
N THR A 229 15.12 -6.30 -13.01
CA THR A 229 16.31 -5.43 -13.07
C THR A 229 17.45 -5.89 -12.18
N PHE A 230 17.21 -6.80 -11.23
CA PHE A 230 18.27 -7.27 -10.34
C PHE A 230 19.24 -8.21 -11.07
N PRO A 231 20.56 -8.00 -10.90
CA PRO A 231 21.55 -8.94 -11.43
C PRO A 231 21.51 -10.27 -10.66
N ARG A 232 21.98 -11.35 -11.28
CA ARG A 232 21.97 -12.70 -10.69
C ARG A 232 22.71 -12.81 -9.36
N ASP A 233 23.70 -11.95 -9.13
CA ASP A 233 24.50 -11.89 -7.89
C ASP A 233 24.02 -10.81 -6.90
N TYR A 234 22.80 -10.28 -7.11
CA TYR A 234 22.19 -9.28 -6.23
C TYR A 234 22.21 -9.70 -4.77
N LYS A 235 22.54 -8.76 -3.89
CA LYS A 235 22.54 -8.97 -2.43
C LYS A 235 21.38 -8.19 -1.81
N PRO A 236 20.43 -8.86 -1.14
CA PRO A 236 19.32 -8.21 -0.46
C PRO A 236 19.78 -7.19 0.57
N VAL A 237 19.07 -6.08 0.68
CA VAL A 237 19.35 -5.00 1.63
C VAL A 237 18.14 -4.69 2.52
N GLY A 238 18.40 -4.14 3.70
CA GLY A 238 17.37 -3.64 4.61
C GLY A 238 16.24 -4.64 4.86
N ALA A 239 15.02 -4.23 4.56
CA ALA A 239 13.81 -5.03 4.79
C ALA A 239 13.69 -6.25 3.87
N GLN A 240 14.49 -6.37 2.80
CA GLN A 240 14.50 -7.54 1.91
C GLN A 240 15.12 -8.77 2.58
N ILE A 241 16.16 -8.57 3.43
CA ILE A 241 17.00 -9.65 3.99
C ILE A 241 16.18 -10.80 4.61
N PRO A 242 15.19 -10.57 5.47
CA PRO A 242 14.43 -11.64 6.10
C PRO A 242 13.33 -12.23 5.22
N LYS A 243 13.11 -11.72 4.00
CA LYS A 243 11.98 -12.14 3.17
C LYS A 243 12.26 -13.47 2.47
N LYS A 244 11.21 -14.31 2.39
CA LYS A 244 11.25 -15.64 1.77
C LYS A 244 11.81 -15.60 0.34
N TRP A 245 11.35 -14.65 -0.46
CA TRP A 245 11.70 -14.57 -1.88
C TRP A 245 13.12 -14.02 -2.14
N PHE A 246 13.75 -13.43 -1.12
CA PHE A 246 15.14 -12.99 -1.16
C PHE A 246 16.14 -14.01 -0.60
N GLN A 247 15.68 -15.20 -0.19
CA GLN A 247 16.59 -16.30 0.10
C GLN A 247 17.21 -16.79 -1.23
N PRO A 248 18.50 -17.18 -1.22
CA PRO A 248 19.26 -17.40 -2.50
C PRO A 248 18.56 -18.31 -3.50
N GLU A 249 18.05 -19.46 -3.07
CA GLU A 249 17.37 -20.43 -3.94
C GLU A 249 16.07 -19.86 -4.51
N ASN A 250 15.22 -19.28 -3.66
CA ASN A 250 13.94 -18.71 -4.08
C ASN A 250 14.13 -17.54 -5.05
N MET A 251 15.16 -16.71 -4.80
CA MET A 251 15.47 -15.57 -5.65
C MET A 251 15.93 -16.03 -7.04
N GLN A 252 16.78 -17.07 -7.12
CA GLN A 252 17.22 -17.63 -8.42
C GLN A 252 16.03 -18.25 -9.18
N ASN A 253 15.18 -19.03 -8.50
CA ASN A 253 13.99 -19.61 -9.11
C ASN A 253 13.02 -18.52 -9.64
N ALA A 254 12.82 -17.43 -8.90
CA ALA A 254 12.03 -16.29 -9.38
C ALA A 254 12.67 -15.63 -10.61
N MET A 255 13.99 -15.48 -10.64
CA MET A 255 14.70 -14.93 -11.78
C MET A 255 14.61 -15.85 -13.01
N ASP A 256 14.68 -17.18 -12.83
CA ASP A 256 14.51 -18.16 -13.92
C ASP A 256 13.07 -18.14 -14.47
N MET A 257 12.08 -18.02 -13.60
CA MET A 257 10.68 -17.82 -13.99
C MET A 257 10.53 -16.57 -14.86
N MET A 258 11.04 -15.42 -14.41
CA MET A 258 10.98 -14.16 -15.18
C MET A 258 11.73 -14.24 -16.52
N GLU A 259 12.82 -15.00 -16.61
CA GLU A 259 13.52 -15.22 -17.87
C GLU A 259 12.60 -15.89 -18.90
N SER A 260 11.73 -16.80 -18.46
CA SER A 260 10.75 -17.47 -19.32
C SER A 260 9.67 -16.53 -19.88
N TRP A 261 9.49 -15.34 -19.28
CA TRP A 261 8.52 -14.33 -19.73
C TRP A 261 9.03 -13.42 -20.85
N LYS A 262 10.30 -13.49 -21.23
CA LYS A 262 10.85 -12.64 -22.31
C LYS A 262 10.07 -12.68 -23.63
N PRO A 263 9.57 -13.86 -24.11
CA PRO A 263 8.71 -13.87 -25.28
C PRO A 263 7.39 -13.09 -25.10
N LEU A 264 6.86 -13.05 -23.86
CA LEU A 264 5.67 -12.25 -23.54
C LEU A 264 5.99 -10.75 -23.53
N CYS A 265 7.18 -10.36 -23.04
CA CYS A 265 7.62 -8.96 -23.15
C CYS A 265 7.66 -8.49 -24.59
N GLU A 266 8.16 -9.32 -25.51
CA GLU A 266 8.18 -9.03 -26.95
C GLU A 266 6.74 -8.98 -27.53
N LYS A 267 5.86 -9.93 -27.14
CA LYS A 267 4.48 -10.01 -27.61
C LYS A 267 3.68 -8.75 -27.22
N TYR A 268 3.86 -8.26 -26.00
CA TYR A 268 3.08 -7.14 -25.45
C TYR A 268 3.83 -5.79 -25.48
N ASP A 269 5.03 -5.74 -26.05
CA ASP A 269 5.89 -4.55 -26.08
C ASP A 269 6.02 -3.90 -24.68
N CYS A 270 6.39 -4.70 -23.67
CA CYS A 270 6.40 -4.29 -22.28
C CYS A 270 7.58 -4.89 -21.51
N THR A 271 7.78 -4.42 -20.27
CA THR A 271 8.81 -4.94 -19.37
C THR A 271 8.30 -6.12 -18.52
N ILE A 272 9.23 -6.82 -17.87
CA ILE A 272 8.91 -7.86 -16.88
C ILE A 272 8.07 -7.27 -15.73
N ALA A 273 8.40 -6.05 -15.27
CA ALA A 273 7.62 -5.34 -14.27
C ALA A 273 6.17 -5.14 -14.72
N ASN A 274 5.97 -4.71 -15.96
CA ASN A 274 4.64 -4.51 -16.51
C ASN A 274 3.85 -5.82 -16.58
N LEU A 275 4.46 -6.93 -16.98
CA LEU A 275 3.81 -8.24 -16.97
C LEU A 275 3.41 -8.65 -15.55
N ALA A 276 4.30 -8.52 -14.56
CA ALA A 276 4.00 -8.88 -13.18
C ALA A 276 2.85 -8.05 -12.58
N LEU A 277 2.82 -6.75 -12.89
CA LEU A 277 1.72 -5.87 -12.48
C LEU A 277 0.43 -6.16 -13.26
N GLY A 278 0.52 -6.34 -14.58
CA GLY A 278 -0.60 -6.68 -15.46
C GLY A 278 -1.25 -8.00 -15.08
N TRP A 279 -0.46 -8.99 -14.66
CA TRP A 279 -0.97 -10.27 -14.16
C TRP A 279 -1.93 -10.09 -12.98
N ILE A 280 -1.58 -9.22 -12.01
CA ILE A 280 -2.46 -8.92 -10.86
C ILE A 280 -3.75 -8.23 -11.35
N LEU A 281 -3.62 -7.24 -12.24
CA LEU A 281 -4.78 -6.52 -12.76
C LEU A 281 -5.73 -7.40 -13.59
N ALA A 282 -5.21 -8.47 -14.19
CA ALA A 282 -6.02 -9.45 -14.90
C ALA A 282 -6.91 -10.30 -13.99
N GLN A 283 -6.62 -10.36 -12.66
CA GLN A 283 -7.43 -11.12 -11.71
C GLN A 283 -8.77 -10.43 -11.36
N GLY A 284 -8.93 -9.14 -11.66
CA GLY A 284 -10.20 -8.45 -11.44
C GLY A 284 -10.14 -6.92 -11.53
N ASP A 285 -11.28 -6.32 -11.84
CA ASP A 285 -11.45 -4.86 -12.00
C ASP A 285 -11.59 -4.10 -10.66
N PHE A 286 -11.79 -4.82 -9.56
CA PHE A 286 -11.82 -4.29 -8.18
C PHE A 286 -10.43 -4.29 -7.51
N LEU A 287 -9.39 -4.76 -8.21
CA LEU A 287 -8.01 -4.73 -7.74
C LEU A 287 -7.34 -3.40 -8.12
N ASN A 288 -6.70 -2.80 -7.13
CA ASN A 288 -5.83 -1.63 -7.26
C ASN A 288 -4.40 -2.05 -6.91
N LEU A 289 -3.43 -1.61 -7.67
CA LEU A 289 -2.03 -1.89 -7.38
C LEU A 289 -1.42 -0.76 -6.57
N LEU A 290 -0.66 -1.11 -5.54
CA LEU A 290 0.17 -0.17 -4.81
C LEU A 290 1.63 -0.38 -5.21
N SER A 291 2.08 0.38 -6.20
CA SER A 291 3.46 0.31 -6.68
C SER A 291 4.30 1.43 -6.07
N GLY A 292 5.42 1.07 -5.44
CA GLY A 292 6.42 2.04 -4.99
C GLY A 292 7.19 2.59 -6.19
N SER A 293 7.45 3.90 -6.17
CA SER A 293 8.31 4.57 -7.13
C SER A 293 9.07 5.69 -6.45
N THR A 294 10.35 5.83 -6.75
CA THR A 294 11.22 6.88 -6.22
C THR A 294 11.68 7.86 -7.29
N THR A 295 11.35 7.56 -8.54
CA THR A 295 11.65 8.39 -9.71
C THR A 295 10.43 8.52 -10.62
N VAL A 296 10.41 9.60 -11.40
CA VAL A 296 9.38 9.87 -12.41
C VAL A 296 9.29 8.77 -13.46
N ASP A 297 10.45 8.24 -13.89
CA ASP A 297 10.50 7.18 -14.90
C ASP A 297 9.88 5.88 -14.41
N GLU A 298 10.06 5.54 -13.13
CA GLU A 298 9.41 4.37 -12.53
C GLU A 298 7.87 4.51 -12.50
N ILE A 299 7.34 5.72 -12.20
CA ILE A 299 5.87 5.94 -12.27
C ILE A 299 5.37 5.71 -13.69
N ARG A 300 6.00 6.36 -14.67
CA ARG A 300 5.61 6.26 -16.08
C ARG A 300 5.68 4.84 -16.61
N GLU A 301 6.67 4.08 -16.15
CA GLU A 301 6.79 2.67 -16.49
C GLU A 301 5.68 1.83 -15.85
N ASN A 302 5.45 1.99 -14.55
CA ASN A 302 4.43 1.20 -13.84
C ASN A 302 3.02 1.43 -14.38
N VAL A 303 2.69 2.66 -14.79
CA VAL A 303 1.35 3.01 -15.31
C VAL A 303 1.00 2.23 -16.58
N LYS A 304 1.97 1.92 -17.44
CA LYS A 304 1.75 1.13 -18.65
C LYS A 304 1.09 -0.22 -18.37
N SER A 305 1.31 -0.78 -17.18
CA SER A 305 0.69 -2.04 -16.76
C SER A 305 -0.83 -2.00 -16.71
N ALA A 306 -1.42 -0.81 -16.51
CA ALA A 306 -2.88 -0.66 -16.49
C ALA A 306 -3.52 -0.69 -17.88
N GLU A 307 -2.71 -0.57 -18.92
CA GLU A 307 -3.14 -0.60 -20.33
C GLU A 307 -2.94 -1.98 -20.97
N LEU A 308 -2.25 -2.91 -20.27
CA LEU A 308 -1.99 -4.25 -20.79
C LEU A 308 -3.26 -5.10 -20.74
N GLU A 309 -3.62 -5.66 -21.88
CA GLU A 309 -4.67 -6.67 -22.05
C GLU A 309 -3.99 -8.04 -22.27
N LEU A 310 -3.69 -8.74 -21.17
CA LEU A 310 -3.04 -10.05 -21.24
C LEU A 310 -4.06 -11.13 -21.64
N ASP A 311 -3.67 -11.98 -22.59
CA ASP A 311 -4.45 -13.15 -22.96
C ASP A 311 -4.56 -14.14 -21.78
N PRO A 312 -5.75 -14.76 -21.55
CA PRO A 312 -5.91 -15.70 -20.43
C PRO A 312 -4.92 -16.87 -20.43
N GLU A 313 -4.46 -17.31 -21.60
CA GLU A 313 -3.45 -18.37 -21.74
C GLU A 313 -2.08 -17.92 -21.21
N ASP A 314 -1.71 -16.66 -21.46
CA ASP A 314 -0.47 -16.08 -20.97
C ASP A 314 -0.50 -15.82 -19.47
N VAL A 315 -1.65 -15.34 -18.95
CA VAL A 315 -1.88 -15.21 -17.50
C VAL A 315 -1.75 -16.55 -16.79
N ALA A 316 -2.25 -17.63 -17.42
CA ALA A 316 -2.14 -18.98 -16.87
C ALA A 316 -0.73 -19.57 -17.00
N PHE A 317 0.05 -19.16 -18.03
CA PHE A 317 1.43 -19.58 -18.22
C PHE A 317 2.36 -18.95 -17.18
N MET A 318 2.16 -17.68 -16.86
CA MET A 318 2.96 -16.94 -15.85
C MET A 318 2.80 -17.52 -14.46
#